data_fed51b0f80ce90c671a1b775fafa1014
#
_entry.id   fed51b0f80ce90c671a1b775fafa1014
#
_cell.length_a   1.000
_cell.length_b   1.000
_cell.length_c   1.000
_cell.angle_alpha   90.00
_cell.angle_beta   90.00
_cell.angle_gamma   90.00
#
_symmetry.space_group_name_H-M   'P 1'
#
loop_
_entity.id
_entity.type
_entity.pdbx_description
1 polymer ?
#
loop_
_entity_poly.entity_id
_entity_poly.type
_entity_poly.pdbx_seq_one_letter_code
_entity_poly.pdbx_strand_id
1 'polypeptide(L)'
;MSKKRCSRSESLYHDVIEHIIERLPLKPLVRFKTVSKQWKSTIESRNFHERVWKHHRRQQSGDTDVLFVSACSDPPHTELLRTLVLGSSSLVDIPTPWETQNTQYLVSSNSCDGLVCLYHHTEYGYVVNPTTRWYRALPLSRLQQRIIDLGESYSKLGHKVFKLGFGKDIFTGTYKVVWLYNSSELGLENATTCEVFDFSTGSWRYVTPASPYRVVGSTDPVFVDGSLHWFTECEETKVVSFDLHTEAFQVISKAPFANSNPSEIVMCNLDNRLCVSLSHIEMDYQVIW
;
A
#
# COMPACT_ATOMS: atom_id res chain seq x y z
N MET A 1 9.33 -55.70 38.61
CA MET A 1 8.39 -55.51 37.48
C MET A 1 7.98 -54.02 37.39
N SER A 2 8.62 -53.31 36.54
CA SER A 2 8.36 -51.85 36.38
C SER A 2 7.36 -51.64 35.23
N LYS A 3 6.17 -51.11 35.54
CA LYS A 3 5.14 -50.75 34.55
C LYS A 3 5.55 -49.47 33.86
N LYS A 4 6.00 -49.55 32.57
CA LYS A 4 6.09 -48.43 31.69
C LYS A 4 4.68 -47.86 31.43
N ARG A 5 4.38 -46.67 31.96
CA ARG A 5 3.24 -45.86 31.52
C ARG A 5 3.54 -45.37 30.09
N CYS A 6 2.85 -45.96 29.13
CA CYS A 6 2.78 -45.46 27.79
C CYS A 6 1.87 -44.22 27.82
N SER A 7 2.44 -43.01 27.78
CA SER A 7 1.68 -41.79 27.57
C SER A 7 1.25 -41.79 26.12
N ARG A 8 0.00 -42.11 25.83
CA ARG A 8 -0.63 -41.80 24.56
C ARG A 8 -0.66 -40.26 24.47
N SER A 9 0.23 -39.68 23.66
CA SER A 9 0.06 -38.31 23.23
C SER A 9 -1.14 -38.29 22.30
N GLU A 10 -2.29 -37.85 22.79
CA GLU A 10 -3.43 -37.54 21.95
C GLU A 10 -2.99 -36.34 21.10
N SER A 11 -2.58 -36.58 19.84
CA SER A 11 -2.34 -35.52 18.90
C SER A 11 -3.69 -34.93 18.52
N LEU A 12 -3.88 -33.64 18.79
CA LEU A 12 -5.04 -32.90 18.31
C LEU A 12 -5.12 -33.01 16.77
N TYR A 13 -6.33 -33.23 16.28
CA TYR A 13 -6.57 -33.26 14.85
C TYR A 13 -6.14 -31.93 14.23
N HIS A 14 -5.53 -31.98 13.04
CA HIS A 14 -4.96 -30.82 12.35
C HIS A 14 -5.98 -29.70 12.16
N ASP A 15 -7.21 -30.05 11.82
CA ASP A 15 -8.32 -29.10 11.63
C ASP A 15 -8.66 -28.32 12.91
N VAL A 16 -8.56 -28.97 14.07
CA VAL A 16 -8.77 -28.30 15.38
C VAL A 16 -7.65 -27.31 15.64
N ILE A 17 -6.41 -27.68 15.29
CA ILE A 17 -5.25 -26.81 15.42
C ILE A 17 -5.40 -25.60 14.49
N GLU A 18 -5.78 -25.80 13.23
CA GLU A 18 -6.05 -24.70 12.30
C GLU A 18 -7.07 -23.72 12.87
N HIS A 19 -8.19 -24.22 13.37
CA HIS A 19 -9.25 -23.39 13.95
C HIS A 19 -8.81 -22.60 15.18
N ILE A 20 -7.91 -23.15 16.00
CA ILE A 20 -7.33 -22.45 17.15
C ILE A 20 -6.39 -21.35 16.66
N ILE A 21 -5.51 -21.67 15.70
CA ILE A 21 -4.50 -20.75 15.18
C ILE A 21 -5.15 -19.57 14.44
N GLU A 22 -6.25 -19.80 13.70
CA GLU A 22 -7.01 -18.76 13.01
C GLU A 22 -7.53 -17.65 13.93
N ARG A 23 -7.76 -17.97 15.20
CA ARG A 23 -8.31 -17.03 16.20
C ARG A 23 -7.23 -16.30 17.00
N LEU A 24 -5.98 -16.64 16.78
CA LEU A 24 -4.87 -16.01 17.49
C LEU A 24 -4.52 -14.65 16.87
N PRO A 25 -4.09 -13.68 17.68
CA PRO A 25 -3.53 -12.45 17.17
C PRO A 25 -2.37 -12.68 16.20
N LEU A 26 -2.18 -11.79 15.23
CA LEU A 26 -1.17 -11.96 14.18
C LEU A 26 0.26 -12.12 14.72
N LYS A 27 0.62 -11.38 15.77
CA LYS A 27 1.97 -11.46 16.38
C LYS A 27 2.34 -12.85 16.90
N PRO A 28 1.50 -13.57 17.67
CA PRO A 28 1.73 -14.97 18.02
C PRO A 28 1.85 -15.91 16.82
N LEU A 29 1.06 -15.71 15.74
CA LEU A 29 1.09 -16.58 14.56
C LEU A 29 2.50 -16.68 13.94
N VAL A 30 3.25 -15.57 13.91
CA VAL A 30 4.62 -15.57 13.40
C VAL A 30 5.53 -16.51 14.22
N ARG A 31 5.36 -16.54 15.53
CA ARG A 31 6.11 -17.44 16.42
C ARG A 31 5.72 -18.91 16.22
N PHE A 32 4.47 -19.19 15.91
CA PHE A 32 4.00 -20.56 15.67
C PHE A 32 4.55 -21.20 14.40
N LYS A 33 5.08 -20.40 13.44
CA LYS A 33 5.81 -20.93 12.28
C LYS A 33 7.05 -21.75 12.65
N THR A 34 7.61 -21.53 13.85
CA THR A 34 8.78 -22.28 14.34
C THR A 34 8.44 -23.60 15.02
N VAL A 35 7.17 -23.87 15.31
CA VAL A 35 6.74 -25.06 16.06
C VAL A 35 6.91 -26.35 15.24
N SER A 36 6.49 -26.33 13.96
CA SER A 36 6.68 -27.47 13.06
C SER A 36 6.60 -27.04 11.59
N LYS A 37 7.14 -27.89 10.70
CA LYS A 37 7.05 -27.68 9.24
C LYS A 37 5.58 -27.62 8.78
N GLN A 38 4.71 -28.42 9.38
CA GLN A 38 3.30 -28.47 9.06
C GLN A 38 2.60 -27.16 9.45
N TRP A 39 2.85 -26.66 10.67
CA TRP A 39 2.31 -25.38 11.12
C TRP A 39 2.79 -24.22 10.25
N LYS A 40 4.07 -24.24 9.89
CA LYS A 40 4.62 -23.24 8.97
C LYS A 40 3.89 -23.27 7.63
N SER A 41 3.73 -24.43 7.02
CA SER A 41 3.02 -24.59 5.73
C SER A 41 1.56 -24.14 5.83
N THR A 42 0.86 -24.50 6.91
CA THR A 42 -0.51 -24.05 7.13
C THR A 42 -0.61 -22.53 7.27
N ILE A 43 0.22 -21.93 8.13
CA ILE A 43 0.21 -20.48 8.37
C ILE A 43 0.62 -19.70 7.11
N GLU A 44 1.44 -20.26 6.24
CA GLU A 44 1.87 -19.62 4.97
C GLU A 44 0.90 -19.89 3.81
N SER A 45 -0.11 -20.75 4.02
CA SER A 45 -1.07 -21.05 2.97
C SER A 45 -2.02 -19.87 2.71
N ARG A 46 -2.36 -19.67 1.42
CA ARG A 46 -3.30 -18.61 1.00
C ARG A 46 -4.66 -18.75 1.69
N ASN A 47 -5.20 -19.98 1.75
CA ASN A 47 -6.50 -20.25 2.35
C ASN A 47 -6.54 -19.88 3.85
N PHE A 48 -5.45 -20.15 4.58
CA PHE A 48 -5.34 -19.78 5.98
C PHE A 48 -5.30 -18.26 6.14
N HIS A 49 -4.50 -17.56 5.33
CA HIS A 49 -4.44 -16.09 5.35
C HIS A 49 -5.82 -15.47 5.09
N GLU A 50 -6.56 -15.97 4.10
CA GLU A 50 -7.90 -15.45 3.80
C GLU A 50 -8.89 -15.69 4.96
N ARG A 51 -8.81 -16.84 5.65
CA ARG A 51 -9.67 -17.13 6.80
C ARG A 51 -9.32 -16.27 8.01
N VAL A 52 -8.03 -16.15 8.34
CA VAL A 52 -7.53 -15.28 9.41
C VAL A 52 -7.95 -13.84 9.15
N TRP A 53 -7.77 -13.36 7.93
CA TRP A 53 -8.16 -12.01 7.53
C TRP A 53 -9.67 -11.77 7.70
N LYS A 54 -10.51 -12.67 7.22
CA LYS A 54 -11.97 -12.60 7.40
C LYS A 54 -12.38 -12.61 8.88
N HIS A 55 -11.69 -13.42 9.70
CA HIS A 55 -11.97 -13.52 11.13
C HIS A 55 -11.59 -12.24 11.86
N HIS A 56 -10.40 -11.70 11.63
CA HIS A 56 -9.94 -10.46 12.23
C HIS A 56 -10.76 -9.25 11.77
N ARG A 57 -11.17 -9.18 10.50
CA ARG A 57 -12.03 -8.11 10.00
C ARG A 57 -13.41 -8.09 10.69
N ARG A 58 -13.92 -9.25 11.11
CA ARG A 58 -15.19 -9.34 11.87
C ARG A 58 -15.04 -9.01 13.36
N GLN A 59 -13.85 -9.12 13.91
CA GLN A 59 -13.56 -8.82 15.31
C GLN A 59 -12.97 -7.43 15.54
N GLN A 60 -12.78 -6.65 14.48
CA GLN A 60 -12.21 -5.31 14.60
C GLN A 60 -13.16 -4.35 15.33
N SER A 61 -13.12 -4.46 16.64
CA SER A 61 -13.28 -3.34 17.54
C SER A 61 -11.92 -3.15 18.22
N GLY A 62 -11.04 -2.32 17.65
CA GLY A 62 -10.16 -1.59 18.52
C GLY A 62 -8.68 -1.46 18.23
N ASP A 63 -7.96 -2.36 17.66
CA ASP A 63 -6.49 -2.16 17.55
C ASP A 63 -6.07 -1.91 16.10
N THR A 64 -6.22 -0.68 15.66
CA THR A 64 -5.63 -0.22 14.39
C THR A 64 -4.17 0.17 14.65
N ASP A 65 -3.24 -0.56 14.04
CA ASP A 65 -1.83 -0.15 14.03
C ASP A 65 -1.66 0.98 13.01
N VAL A 66 -1.10 2.10 13.42
CA VAL A 66 -0.72 3.20 12.53
C VAL A 66 0.76 3.10 12.24
N LEU A 67 1.12 3.04 10.96
CA LEU A 67 2.51 3.06 10.54
C LEU A 67 3.00 4.49 10.42
N PHE A 68 4.12 4.78 11.08
CA PHE A 68 4.86 6.02 10.92
C PHE A 68 6.17 5.75 10.20
N VAL A 69 6.47 6.58 9.20
CA VAL A 69 7.81 6.70 8.64
C VAL A 69 8.36 8.01 9.12
N SER A 70 9.39 7.98 9.94
CA SER A 70 10.03 9.19 10.43
C SER A 70 11.48 9.23 9.98
N ALA A 71 11.88 10.35 9.37
CA ALA A 71 13.29 10.67 9.21
C ALA A 71 13.79 11.21 10.55
N CYS A 72 14.82 10.60 11.12
CA CYS A 72 15.47 11.13 12.31
C CYS A 72 16.35 12.31 11.89
N SER A 73 16.14 13.47 12.51
CA SER A 73 16.94 14.68 12.26
C SER A 73 18.30 14.64 12.96
N ASP A 74 18.49 13.74 13.92
CA ASP A 74 19.75 13.62 14.67
C ASP A 74 20.73 12.64 14.00
N PRO A 75 22.03 12.95 13.97
CA PRO A 75 23.04 12.00 13.45
C PRO A 75 23.19 10.76 14.37
N PRO A 76 23.29 9.55 13.80
CA PRO A 76 23.23 9.23 12.36
C PRO A 76 21.79 9.27 11.88
N HIS A 77 21.53 10.07 10.87
CA HIS A 77 20.21 10.20 10.22
C HIS A 77 19.70 8.84 9.74
N THR A 78 19.07 8.08 10.61
CA THR A 78 18.48 6.78 10.30
C THR A 78 16.99 6.94 10.12
N GLU A 79 16.50 6.47 9.00
CA GLU A 79 15.07 6.34 8.77
C GLU A 79 14.52 5.22 9.64
N LEU A 80 13.49 5.50 10.42
CA LEU A 80 12.86 4.53 11.30
C LEU A 80 11.43 4.28 10.84
N LEU A 81 11.10 3.01 10.66
CA LEU A 81 9.72 2.58 10.57
C LEU A 81 9.19 2.29 11.97
N ARG A 82 8.07 2.90 12.32
CA ARG A 82 7.43 2.72 13.63
C ARG A 82 5.97 2.39 13.46
N THR A 83 5.46 1.50 14.28
CA THR A 83 4.01 1.30 14.44
C THR A 83 3.56 1.80 15.79
N LEU A 84 2.46 2.56 15.78
CA LEU A 84 1.71 2.91 16.98
C LEU A 84 0.50 1.99 17.07
N VAL A 85 0.39 1.28 18.17
CA VAL A 85 -0.82 0.53 18.50
C VAL A 85 -1.80 1.52 19.15
N LEU A 86 -2.94 1.75 18.52
CA LEU A 86 -3.98 2.61 19.09
C LEU A 86 -4.48 1.98 20.39
N GLY A 87 -4.53 2.78 21.46
CA GLY A 87 -4.85 2.30 22.81
C GLY A 87 -3.64 1.98 23.68
N SER A 88 -2.43 1.89 23.11
CA SER A 88 -1.17 1.91 23.85
C SER A 88 -0.34 3.11 23.42
N SER A 89 0.32 3.78 24.35
CA SER A 89 1.25 4.89 24.04
C SER A 89 2.63 4.39 23.58
N SER A 90 2.76 3.12 23.22
CA SER A 90 4.04 2.54 22.84
C SER A 90 4.23 2.55 21.31
N LEU A 91 5.35 3.15 20.88
CA LEU A 91 5.87 3.01 19.52
C LEU A 91 6.75 1.76 19.44
N VAL A 92 6.57 0.99 18.42
CA VAL A 92 7.39 -0.21 18.15
C VAL A 92 8.22 0.04 16.89
N ASP A 93 9.53 -0.01 17.03
CA ASP A 93 10.45 0.11 15.89
C ASP A 93 10.39 -1.15 15.03
N ILE A 94 10.30 -0.96 13.72
CA ILE A 94 10.33 -2.02 12.72
C ILE A 94 11.69 -1.92 12.00
N PRO A 95 12.47 -3.01 11.92
CA PRO A 95 13.69 -3.02 11.13
C PRO A 95 13.41 -2.63 9.68
N THR A 96 14.14 -1.65 9.17
CA THR A 96 14.08 -1.27 7.76
C THR A 96 14.78 -2.31 6.90
N PRO A 97 14.26 -2.63 5.70
CA PRO A 97 14.91 -3.58 4.79
C PRO A 97 16.12 -2.98 4.06
N TRP A 98 16.37 -1.69 4.21
CA TRP A 98 17.52 -0.99 3.60
C TRP A 98 18.57 -0.66 4.66
N GLU A 99 19.82 -0.69 4.25
CA GLU A 99 20.92 -0.23 5.06
C GLU A 99 20.97 1.31 5.06
N THR A 100 20.94 1.86 6.25
CA THR A 100 21.11 3.26 6.63
C THR A 100 21.54 4.21 5.51
N GLN A 101 20.60 4.92 4.93
CA GLN A 101 20.90 6.12 4.15
C GLN A 101 19.76 7.11 4.31
N ASN A 102 20.08 8.39 4.21
CA ASN A 102 19.20 9.56 4.28
C ASN A 102 18.11 9.60 3.19
N THR A 103 17.51 8.48 2.87
CA THR A 103 16.53 8.35 1.83
C THR A 103 15.17 8.56 2.44
N GLN A 104 14.55 9.69 2.15
CA GLN A 104 13.19 9.99 2.61
C GLN A 104 12.19 9.15 1.81
N TYR A 105 11.86 7.97 2.31
CA TYR A 105 10.81 7.16 1.73
C TYR A 105 9.43 7.77 1.95
N LEU A 106 8.65 7.78 0.89
CA LEU A 106 7.24 8.12 0.91
C LEU A 106 6.43 6.83 1.12
N VAL A 107 5.29 6.96 1.79
CA VAL A 107 4.36 5.85 1.99
C VAL A 107 3.20 6.02 1.03
N SER A 108 2.78 4.94 0.35
CA SER A 108 1.52 4.97 -0.37
C SER A 108 0.36 5.25 0.59
N SER A 109 -0.57 6.08 0.18
CA SER A 109 -1.69 6.53 1.03
C SER A 109 -2.60 5.41 1.54
N ASN A 110 -2.55 4.26 0.91
CA ASN A 110 -3.42 3.13 1.24
C ASN A 110 -2.62 1.90 1.67
N SER A 111 -3.09 1.29 2.74
CA SER A 111 -2.72 -0.08 3.05
C SER A 111 -3.68 -1.05 2.35
N CYS A 112 -3.17 -2.18 1.89
CA CYS A 112 -3.96 -3.23 1.27
C CYS A 112 -3.63 -4.57 1.94
N ASP A 113 -4.61 -5.19 2.62
CA ASP A 113 -4.44 -6.43 3.37
C ASP A 113 -3.27 -6.39 4.38
N GLY A 114 -3.05 -5.24 5.04
CA GLY A 114 -1.93 -5.04 5.98
C GLY A 114 -0.57 -4.85 5.31
N LEU A 115 -0.52 -4.76 3.99
CA LEU A 115 0.66 -4.36 3.22
C LEU A 115 0.63 -2.86 2.95
N VAL A 116 1.77 -2.23 3.01
CA VAL A 116 2.00 -0.84 2.60
C VAL A 116 3.15 -0.79 1.61
N CYS A 117 3.11 0.17 0.70
CA CYS A 117 4.18 0.39 -0.24
C CYS A 117 4.99 1.62 0.17
N LEU A 118 6.30 1.43 0.29
CA LEU A 118 7.26 2.49 0.52
C LEU A 118 7.98 2.76 -0.79
N TYR A 119 8.13 4.00 -1.17
CA TYR A 119 8.74 4.36 -2.43
C TYR A 119 9.58 5.62 -2.34
N HIS A 120 10.55 5.71 -3.22
CA HIS A 120 11.37 6.89 -3.45
C HIS A 120 11.47 7.14 -4.95
N HIS A 121 11.72 8.37 -5.37
CA HIS A 121 11.73 8.70 -6.80
C HIS A 121 12.95 8.19 -7.54
N THR A 122 14.06 7.90 -6.84
CA THR A 122 15.33 7.46 -7.44
C THR A 122 15.89 6.18 -6.82
N GLU A 123 15.21 5.61 -5.82
CA GLU A 123 15.66 4.41 -5.12
C GLU A 123 14.66 3.27 -5.27
N TYR A 124 15.10 2.05 -4.92
CA TYR A 124 14.23 0.89 -4.89
C TYR A 124 13.03 1.14 -3.97
N GLY A 125 11.84 0.72 -4.43
CA GLY A 125 10.68 0.68 -3.56
C GLY A 125 10.61 -0.60 -2.73
N TYR A 126 9.72 -0.63 -1.76
CA TYR A 126 9.48 -1.82 -0.93
C TYR A 126 7.99 -1.98 -0.66
N VAL A 127 7.50 -3.21 -0.77
CA VAL A 127 6.23 -3.58 -0.16
C VAL A 127 6.53 -4.26 1.15
N VAL A 128 5.96 -3.76 2.22
CA VAL A 128 6.23 -4.23 3.58
C VAL A 128 4.94 -4.62 4.29
N ASN A 129 5.02 -5.64 5.12
CA ASN A 129 4.01 -5.95 6.11
C ASN A 129 4.57 -5.61 7.49
N PRO A 130 4.17 -4.49 8.11
CA PRO A 130 4.72 -4.06 9.38
C PRO A 130 4.52 -5.05 10.51
N THR A 131 3.38 -5.77 10.50
CA THR A 131 3.02 -6.73 11.55
C THR A 131 3.87 -7.99 11.50
N THR A 132 4.10 -8.53 10.28
CA THR A 132 4.86 -9.78 10.11
C THR A 132 6.35 -9.53 9.87
N ARG A 133 6.76 -8.29 9.66
CA ARG A 133 8.12 -7.87 9.27
C ARG A 133 8.57 -8.48 7.94
N TRP A 134 7.62 -8.86 7.11
CA TRP A 134 7.89 -9.31 5.76
C TRP A 134 8.06 -8.10 4.84
N TYR A 135 8.99 -8.19 3.92
CA TYR A 135 9.15 -7.18 2.87
C TYR A 135 9.59 -7.81 1.55
N ARG A 136 9.34 -7.08 0.47
CA ARG A 136 9.82 -7.38 -0.87
C ARG A 136 10.28 -6.08 -1.53
N ALA A 137 11.52 -6.08 -2.04
CA ALA A 137 12.04 -4.98 -2.83
C ALA A 137 11.37 -4.94 -4.21
N LEU A 138 11.13 -3.75 -4.71
CA LEU A 138 10.66 -3.47 -6.05
C LEU A 138 11.83 -2.94 -6.87
N PRO A 139 12.12 -3.50 -8.05
CA PRO A 139 13.14 -2.95 -8.93
C PRO A 139 12.77 -1.53 -9.38
N LEU A 140 13.75 -0.77 -9.83
CA LEU A 140 13.51 0.55 -10.39
C LEU A 140 12.54 0.47 -11.57
N SER A 141 11.53 1.34 -11.56
CA SER A 141 10.64 1.55 -12.70
C SER A 141 11.34 2.38 -13.78
N ARG A 142 10.75 2.45 -14.95
CA ARG A 142 11.27 3.31 -16.03
C ARG A 142 11.10 4.78 -15.70
N LEU A 143 10.05 5.15 -14.97
CA LEU A 143 9.90 6.49 -14.40
C LEU A 143 11.12 6.87 -13.55
N GLN A 144 11.44 6.02 -12.57
CA GLN A 144 12.58 6.26 -11.67
C GLN A 144 13.90 6.33 -12.43
N GLN A 145 14.14 5.41 -13.37
CA GLN A 145 15.34 5.45 -14.19
C GLN A 145 15.44 6.76 -14.99
N ARG A 146 14.33 7.23 -15.58
CA ARG A 146 14.29 8.48 -16.31
C ARG A 146 14.56 9.69 -15.41
N ILE A 147 14.04 9.69 -14.18
CA ILE A 147 14.35 10.73 -13.18
C ILE A 147 15.84 10.73 -12.84
N ILE A 148 16.44 9.57 -12.65
CA ILE A 148 17.89 9.40 -12.41
C ILE A 148 18.68 9.96 -13.60
N ASP A 149 18.31 9.60 -14.82
CA ASP A 149 18.99 10.04 -16.04
C ASP A 149 18.89 11.56 -16.25
N LEU A 150 17.79 12.20 -15.82
CA LEU A 150 17.63 13.66 -15.86
C LEU A 150 18.50 14.39 -14.82
N GLY A 151 18.87 13.74 -13.73
CA GLY A 151 19.76 14.27 -12.70
C GLY A 151 19.39 15.67 -12.21
N GLU A 152 20.35 16.61 -12.25
CA GLU A 152 20.13 18.00 -11.83
C GLU A 152 19.05 18.74 -12.65
N SER A 153 18.80 18.31 -13.89
CA SER A 153 17.75 18.90 -14.72
C SER A 153 16.35 18.63 -14.15
N TYR A 154 16.17 17.50 -13.46
CA TYR A 154 14.93 17.20 -12.74
C TYR A 154 14.66 18.19 -11.59
N SER A 155 15.69 18.57 -10.85
CA SER A 155 15.57 19.56 -9.76
C SER A 155 15.12 20.93 -10.27
N LYS A 156 15.44 21.28 -11.53
CA LYS A 156 15.03 22.53 -12.18
C LYS A 156 13.57 22.52 -12.66
N LEU A 157 12.98 21.33 -12.83
CA LEU A 157 11.57 21.18 -13.23
C LEU A 157 10.58 21.47 -12.08
N GLY A 158 11.09 21.91 -10.91
CA GLY A 158 10.31 22.14 -9.70
C GLY A 158 9.83 20.82 -9.13
N HIS A 159 10.15 20.50 -7.89
CA HIS A 159 9.91 19.25 -7.19
C HIS A 159 8.52 18.67 -7.45
N LYS A 160 8.31 18.16 -8.67
CA LYS A 160 7.06 17.50 -9.03
C LYS A 160 7.00 16.18 -8.30
N VAL A 161 5.99 16.05 -7.49
CA VAL A 161 5.80 14.86 -6.68
C VAL A 161 4.99 13.87 -7.49
N PHE A 162 5.60 12.73 -7.83
CA PHE A 162 4.87 11.60 -8.38
C PHE A 162 4.37 10.73 -7.23
N LYS A 163 3.11 10.34 -7.30
CA LYS A 163 2.48 9.51 -6.28
C LYS A 163 2.26 8.10 -6.80
N LEU A 164 2.58 7.14 -5.95
CA LEU A 164 2.47 5.73 -6.26
C LEU A 164 1.13 5.18 -5.80
N GLY A 165 0.44 4.47 -6.70
CA GLY A 165 -0.74 3.69 -6.35
C GLY A 165 -0.36 2.26 -5.96
N PHE A 166 -1.04 1.71 -4.94
CA PHE A 166 -0.88 0.33 -4.51
C PHE A 166 -2.25 -0.27 -4.22
N GLY A 167 -2.50 -1.46 -4.75
CA GLY A 167 -3.78 -2.14 -4.57
C GLY A 167 -3.73 -3.61 -4.95
N LYS A 168 -4.88 -4.25 -4.88
CA LYS A 168 -5.07 -5.68 -5.14
C LYS A 168 -6.11 -5.89 -6.22
N ASP A 169 -5.78 -6.67 -7.23
CA ASP A 169 -6.76 -7.25 -8.12
C ASP A 169 -7.64 -8.23 -7.32
N ILE A 170 -8.89 -7.89 -7.14
CA ILE A 170 -9.82 -8.66 -6.30
C ILE A 170 -10.19 -10.02 -6.90
N PHE A 171 -10.07 -10.18 -8.22
CA PHE A 171 -10.39 -11.42 -8.94
C PHE A 171 -9.24 -12.43 -8.88
N THR A 172 -8.02 -11.99 -9.18
CA THR A 172 -6.84 -12.85 -9.15
C THR A 172 -6.18 -12.92 -7.77
N GLY A 173 -6.47 -11.94 -6.91
CA GLY A 173 -5.85 -11.77 -5.60
C GLY A 173 -4.38 -11.34 -5.68
N THR A 174 -3.91 -10.88 -6.84
CA THR A 174 -2.55 -10.38 -7.01
C THR A 174 -2.45 -8.91 -6.65
N TYR A 175 -1.34 -8.52 -6.03
CA TYR A 175 -1.08 -7.11 -5.75
C TYR A 175 -0.44 -6.44 -6.96
N LYS A 176 -0.73 -5.15 -7.15
CA LYS A 176 -0.13 -4.32 -8.20
C LYS A 176 0.30 -2.99 -7.64
N VAL A 177 1.43 -2.53 -8.13
CA VAL A 177 1.97 -1.19 -7.85
C VAL A 177 1.90 -0.41 -9.15
N VAL A 178 1.40 0.81 -9.11
CA VAL A 178 1.08 1.60 -10.31
C VAL A 178 1.68 2.99 -10.20
N TRP A 179 2.50 3.35 -11.19
CA TRP A 179 2.85 4.73 -11.47
C TRP A 179 1.92 5.26 -12.56
N LEU A 180 1.18 6.33 -12.25
CA LEU A 180 0.47 7.14 -13.24
C LEU A 180 0.98 8.57 -13.14
N TYR A 181 1.54 9.09 -14.21
CA TYR A 181 2.18 10.40 -14.23
C TYR A 181 1.95 11.13 -15.53
N ASN A 182 2.00 12.46 -15.45
CA ASN A 182 1.86 13.33 -16.61
C ASN A 182 3.11 13.26 -17.48
N SER A 183 2.96 12.82 -18.72
CA SER A 183 4.06 12.54 -19.64
C SER A 183 4.87 13.80 -20.00
N SER A 184 4.20 14.94 -20.13
CA SER A 184 4.85 16.22 -20.47
C SER A 184 5.84 16.69 -19.42
N GLU A 185 5.72 16.23 -18.17
CA GLU A 185 6.66 16.57 -17.10
C GLU A 185 8.04 15.94 -17.30
N LEU A 186 8.10 14.90 -18.11
CA LEU A 186 9.32 14.18 -18.47
C LEU A 186 9.67 14.32 -19.95
N GLY A 187 9.07 15.30 -20.65
CA GLY A 187 9.30 15.53 -22.07
C GLY A 187 8.78 14.44 -23.00
N LEU A 188 7.68 13.76 -22.59
CA LEU A 188 6.97 12.78 -23.41
C LEU A 188 5.72 13.41 -24.02
N GLU A 189 5.26 12.91 -25.18
CA GLU A 189 4.18 13.53 -25.98
C GLU A 189 2.76 13.18 -25.48
N ASN A 190 2.58 12.04 -24.81
CA ASN A 190 1.26 11.64 -24.34
C ASN A 190 0.77 12.50 -23.17
N ALA A 191 -0.55 12.51 -22.91
CA ALA A 191 -1.10 13.17 -21.73
C ALA A 191 -0.57 12.56 -20.44
N THR A 192 -0.65 11.22 -20.34
CA THR A 192 -0.13 10.46 -19.19
C THR A 192 0.61 9.20 -19.64
N THR A 193 1.44 8.70 -18.74
CA THR A 193 2.09 7.38 -18.85
C THR A 193 1.73 6.55 -17.63
N CYS A 194 1.41 5.27 -17.86
CA CYS A 194 1.09 4.31 -16.82
C CYS A 194 2.08 3.15 -16.84
N GLU A 195 2.69 2.87 -15.68
CA GLU A 195 3.53 1.70 -15.46
C GLU A 195 2.96 0.85 -14.33
N VAL A 196 2.89 -0.45 -14.54
CA VAL A 196 2.41 -1.41 -13.55
C VAL A 196 3.52 -2.39 -13.22
N PHE A 197 3.76 -2.59 -11.93
CA PHE A 197 4.57 -3.71 -11.44
C PHE A 197 3.68 -4.90 -11.17
N ASP A 198 3.99 -6.00 -11.80
CA ASP A 198 3.31 -7.26 -11.61
C ASP A 198 4.17 -8.19 -10.73
N PHE A 199 3.64 -8.58 -9.58
CA PHE A 199 4.33 -9.46 -8.63
C PHE A 199 4.52 -10.88 -9.17
N SER A 200 3.72 -11.30 -10.15
CA SER A 200 3.82 -12.63 -10.77
C SER A 200 5.02 -12.71 -11.69
N THR A 201 5.29 -11.66 -12.46
CA THR A 201 6.44 -11.58 -13.38
C THR A 201 7.67 -10.94 -12.76
N GLY A 202 7.50 -10.21 -11.65
CA GLY A 202 8.56 -9.48 -10.98
C GLY A 202 9.12 -8.29 -11.78
N SER A 203 8.33 -7.73 -12.69
CA SER A 203 8.79 -6.68 -13.61
C SER A 203 7.78 -5.56 -13.80
N TRP A 204 8.30 -4.36 -14.13
CA TRP A 204 7.51 -3.22 -14.59
C TRP A 204 7.19 -3.32 -16.07
N ARG A 205 5.99 -2.90 -16.44
CA ARG A 205 5.56 -2.79 -17.82
C ARG A 205 4.67 -1.58 -18.03
N TYR A 206 4.67 -1.06 -19.25
CA TYR A 206 3.71 -0.03 -19.63
C TYR A 206 2.32 -0.61 -19.83
N VAL A 207 1.31 0.19 -19.50
CA VAL A 207 -0.09 -0.06 -19.85
C VAL A 207 -0.52 0.98 -20.88
N THR A 208 -1.05 0.50 -22.00
CA THR A 208 -1.52 1.33 -23.10
C THR A 208 -2.92 0.86 -23.56
N PRO A 209 -3.86 1.80 -23.77
CA PRO A 209 -3.72 3.24 -23.58
C PRO A 209 -3.68 3.63 -22.11
N ALA A 210 -2.89 4.67 -21.77
CA ALA A 210 -2.92 5.30 -20.46
C ALA A 210 -4.10 6.28 -20.36
N SER A 211 -4.25 6.94 -19.19
CA SER A 211 -5.32 7.93 -19.00
C SER A 211 -5.20 9.07 -20.06
N PRO A 212 -6.30 9.39 -20.74
CA PRO A 212 -6.31 10.54 -21.66
C PRO A 212 -6.33 11.90 -20.94
N TYR A 213 -6.54 11.89 -19.61
CA TYR A 213 -6.56 13.09 -18.78
C TYR A 213 -5.31 13.16 -17.93
N ARG A 214 -4.73 14.33 -17.84
CA ARG A 214 -3.66 14.65 -16.89
C ARG A 214 -4.18 14.47 -15.46
N VAL A 215 -3.31 14.00 -14.57
CA VAL A 215 -3.66 13.76 -13.17
C VAL A 215 -3.00 14.77 -12.24
N VAL A 216 -3.66 15.08 -11.13
CA VAL A 216 -3.11 15.96 -10.09
C VAL A 216 -1.99 15.21 -9.37
N GLY A 217 -0.75 15.53 -9.70
CA GLY A 217 0.42 14.80 -9.17
C GLY A 217 0.67 14.99 -7.68
N SER A 218 0.11 16.03 -7.06
CA SER A 218 0.28 16.30 -5.61
C SER A 218 -0.66 15.48 -4.72
N THR A 219 -1.73 14.90 -5.27
CA THR A 219 -2.71 14.11 -4.51
C THR A 219 -2.41 12.62 -4.59
N ASP A 220 -2.55 11.93 -3.47
CA ASP A 220 -2.37 10.48 -3.44
C ASP A 220 -3.53 9.76 -4.14
N PRO A 221 -3.24 8.72 -4.93
CA PRO A 221 -4.28 7.86 -5.47
C PRO A 221 -4.95 7.06 -4.36
N VAL A 222 -6.24 6.75 -4.53
CA VAL A 222 -7.02 5.99 -3.55
C VAL A 222 -7.41 4.63 -4.12
N PHE A 223 -7.14 3.56 -3.37
CA PHE A 223 -7.57 2.22 -3.71
C PHE A 223 -8.94 1.92 -3.13
N VAL A 224 -9.89 1.56 -3.98
CA VAL A 224 -11.24 1.13 -3.61
C VAL A 224 -11.69 0.03 -4.54
N ASP A 225 -12.20 -1.06 -4.01
CA ASP A 225 -12.87 -2.15 -4.73
C ASP A 225 -12.16 -2.62 -6.00
N GLY A 226 -10.86 -2.90 -5.89
CA GLY A 226 -10.04 -3.40 -6.99
C GLY A 226 -9.57 -2.34 -7.98
N SER A 227 -9.84 -1.06 -7.74
CA SER A 227 -9.45 0.04 -8.62
C SER A 227 -8.69 1.14 -7.89
N LEU A 228 -7.78 1.79 -8.59
CA LEU A 228 -7.08 2.99 -8.14
C LEU A 228 -7.71 4.24 -8.77
N HIS A 229 -7.81 5.31 -8.00
CA HIS A 229 -8.51 6.53 -8.37
C HIS A 229 -7.60 7.74 -8.25
N TRP A 230 -7.63 8.64 -9.23
CA TRP A 230 -6.90 9.92 -9.26
C TRP A 230 -7.81 11.07 -9.63
N PHE A 231 -7.52 12.26 -9.11
CA PHE A 231 -8.09 13.49 -9.63
C PHE A 231 -7.40 13.92 -10.92
N THR A 232 -8.17 14.55 -11.83
CA THR A 232 -7.65 15.09 -13.09
C THR A 232 -7.36 16.57 -12.99
N GLU A 233 -6.37 17.03 -13.76
CA GLU A 233 -6.05 18.45 -13.96
C GLU A 233 -6.95 19.07 -15.05
N CYS A 234 -8.26 18.98 -14.91
CA CYS A 234 -9.21 19.58 -15.84
C CYS A 234 -9.90 20.77 -15.17
N GLU A 235 -10.42 21.73 -15.97
CA GLU A 235 -11.25 22.84 -15.46
C GLU A 235 -12.42 22.31 -14.62
N GLU A 236 -13.08 21.26 -15.09
CA GLU A 236 -13.99 20.46 -14.29
C GLU A 236 -13.24 19.26 -13.74
N THR A 237 -12.90 19.26 -12.47
CA THR A 237 -12.21 18.13 -11.81
C THR A 237 -13.02 16.84 -11.99
N LYS A 238 -12.40 15.84 -12.57
CA LYS A 238 -12.95 14.50 -12.76
C LYS A 238 -12.16 13.50 -11.93
N VAL A 239 -12.74 12.35 -11.68
CA VAL A 239 -12.04 11.21 -11.12
C VAL A 239 -11.80 10.22 -12.25
N VAL A 240 -10.55 9.85 -12.45
CA VAL A 240 -10.16 8.74 -13.32
C VAL A 240 -9.88 7.51 -12.46
N SER A 241 -10.41 6.38 -12.88
CA SER A 241 -10.24 5.08 -12.24
C SER A 241 -9.43 4.16 -13.13
N PHE A 242 -8.56 3.38 -12.51
CA PHE A 242 -7.80 2.32 -13.14
C PHE A 242 -8.17 0.98 -12.48
N ASP A 243 -8.86 0.14 -13.22
CA ASP A 243 -9.22 -1.20 -12.76
C ASP A 243 -7.98 -2.11 -12.79
N LEU A 244 -7.63 -2.69 -11.63
CA LEU A 244 -6.42 -3.51 -11.51
C LEU A 244 -6.54 -4.88 -12.16
N HIS A 245 -7.75 -5.35 -12.48
CA HIS A 245 -7.96 -6.62 -13.18
C HIS A 245 -7.85 -6.45 -14.70
N THR A 246 -8.66 -5.56 -15.26
CA THR A 246 -8.71 -5.33 -16.70
C THR A 246 -7.61 -4.40 -17.20
N GLU A 247 -6.99 -3.63 -16.28
CA GLU A 247 -6.00 -2.61 -16.56
C GLU A 247 -6.50 -1.51 -17.51
N ALA A 248 -7.77 -1.22 -17.39
CA ALA A 248 -8.45 -0.20 -18.18
C ALA A 248 -8.74 1.06 -17.36
N PHE A 249 -8.61 2.20 -18.03
CA PHE A 249 -8.98 3.48 -17.45
C PHE A 249 -10.43 3.83 -17.74
N GLN A 250 -11.12 4.37 -16.74
CA GLN A 250 -12.50 4.85 -16.84
C GLN A 250 -12.63 6.19 -16.13
N VAL A 251 -13.51 7.06 -16.65
CA VAL A 251 -13.93 8.28 -15.95
C VAL A 251 -15.19 7.97 -15.15
N ILE A 252 -15.07 8.00 -13.81
CA ILE A 252 -16.19 7.58 -12.94
C ILE A 252 -17.26 8.66 -12.84
N SER A 253 -16.88 9.91 -12.64
CA SER A 253 -17.83 11.01 -12.53
C SER A 253 -17.14 12.37 -12.57
N LYS A 254 -17.94 13.41 -12.78
CA LYS A 254 -17.54 14.77 -12.39
C LYS A 254 -17.50 14.81 -10.88
N ALA A 255 -16.40 15.28 -10.30
CA ALA A 255 -16.38 15.56 -8.87
C ALA A 255 -17.47 16.60 -8.58
N PRO A 256 -18.20 16.48 -7.45
CA PRO A 256 -19.27 17.42 -7.11
C PRO A 256 -18.79 18.88 -6.91
N PHE A 257 -17.49 19.14 -7.05
CA PHE A 257 -16.81 20.40 -6.76
C PHE A 257 -16.16 21.00 -8.04
N ALA A 258 -16.94 21.18 -9.07
CA ALA A 258 -16.46 21.59 -10.40
C ALA A 258 -15.59 22.85 -10.42
N ASN A 259 -15.62 23.69 -9.39
CA ASN A 259 -14.90 24.97 -9.32
C ASN A 259 -13.96 25.08 -8.12
N SER A 260 -13.66 23.97 -7.41
CA SER A 260 -12.79 24.00 -6.24
C SER A 260 -11.35 23.76 -6.62
N ASN A 261 -10.43 24.37 -5.87
CA ASN A 261 -9.02 24.15 -6.05
C ASN A 261 -8.70 22.66 -5.78
N PRO A 262 -8.04 21.95 -6.72
CA PRO A 262 -7.68 20.54 -6.52
C PRO A 262 -6.89 20.26 -5.24
N SER A 263 -6.15 21.23 -4.70
CA SER A 263 -5.40 21.10 -3.45
C SER A 263 -6.28 21.06 -2.19
N GLU A 264 -7.54 21.47 -2.30
CA GLU A 264 -8.50 21.47 -1.20
C GLU A 264 -9.38 20.20 -1.20
N ILE A 265 -9.29 19.41 -2.26
CA ILE A 265 -10.09 18.21 -2.44
C ILE A 265 -9.26 17.00 -1.99
N VAL A 266 -9.83 16.18 -1.10
CA VAL A 266 -9.21 14.95 -0.62
C VAL A 266 -10.10 13.76 -0.97
N MET A 267 -9.50 12.71 -1.52
CA MET A 267 -10.15 11.41 -1.68
C MET A 267 -9.74 10.48 -0.56
N CYS A 268 -10.66 9.65 -0.11
CA CYS A 268 -10.36 8.56 0.82
C CYS A 268 -11.28 7.35 0.58
N ASN A 269 -10.86 6.22 1.12
CA ASN A 269 -11.67 5.01 1.17
C ASN A 269 -12.34 4.93 2.55
N LEU A 270 -13.66 5.00 2.59
CA LEU A 270 -14.44 4.76 3.79
C LEU A 270 -15.38 3.56 3.54
N ASP A 271 -15.19 2.49 4.28
CA ASP A 271 -15.98 1.26 4.16
C ASP A 271 -16.10 0.72 2.72
N ASN A 272 -14.98 0.69 2.02
CA ASN A 272 -14.89 0.28 0.62
C ASN A 272 -15.72 1.13 -0.34
N ARG A 273 -15.90 2.40 -0.01
CA ARG A 273 -16.53 3.41 -0.85
C ARG A 273 -15.57 4.56 -1.11
N LEU A 274 -15.53 5.01 -2.35
CA LEU A 274 -14.77 6.19 -2.69
C LEU A 274 -15.52 7.42 -2.14
N CYS A 275 -14.89 8.08 -1.20
CA CYS A 275 -15.39 9.32 -0.61
C CYS A 275 -14.51 10.49 -1.04
N VAL A 276 -15.16 11.60 -1.31
CA VAL A 276 -14.49 12.85 -1.68
C VAL A 276 -14.88 13.90 -0.66
N SER A 277 -13.91 14.63 -0.15
CA SER A 277 -14.17 15.72 0.78
C SER A 277 -13.52 17.00 0.30
N LEU A 278 -14.19 18.13 0.58
CA LEU A 278 -13.67 19.47 0.37
C LEU A 278 -13.30 20.05 1.74
N SER A 279 -12.06 20.48 1.89
CA SER A 279 -11.57 21.17 3.08
C SER A 279 -11.73 22.68 2.89
N HIS A 280 -12.64 23.29 3.63
CA HIS A 280 -12.75 24.74 3.69
C HIS A 280 -11.86 25.26 4.82
N ILE A 281 -10.66 25.71 4.46
CA ILE A 281 -9.64 26.21 5.41
C ILE A 281 -10.16 27.40 6.25
N GLU A 282 -11.12 28.17 5.71
CA GLU A 282 -11.67 29.34 6.40
C GLU A 282 -12.84 29.07 7.36
N MET A 283 -13.43 27.88 7.33
CA MET A 283 -14.70 27.62 8.02
C MET A 283 -14.69 26.46 9.03
N ASP A 284 -13.53 25.88 9.33
CA ASP A 284 -13.36 24.77 10.32
C ASP A 284 -14.34 23.58 10.14
N TYR A 285 -14.88 23.37 8.93
CA TYR A 285 -15.67 22.18 8.64
C TYR A 285 -15.27 21.52 7.33
N GLN A 286 -15.49 20.23 7.25
CA GLN A 286 -15.23 19.39 6.09
C GLN A 286 -16.53 18.77 5.61
N VAL A 287 -16.82 18.90 4.31
CA VAL A 287 -17.98 18.25 3.68
C VAL A 287 -17.48 16.95 3.03
N ILE A 288 -18.10 15.82 3.38
CA ILE A 288 -17.78 14.48 2.86
C ILE A 288 -18.93 14.01 1.98
N TRP A 289 -18.61 13.51 0.80
CA TRP A 289 -19.58 13.00 -0.20
C TRP A 289 -19.32 11.53 -0.48
#